data_27971a41e09934e58d8829e725616fd6
#
_entry.id   27971a41e09934e58d8829e725616fd6
#
_cell.length_a   1.000
_cell.length_b   1.000
_cell.length_c   1.000
_cell.angle_alpha   90.00
_cell.angle_beta   90.00
_cell.angle_gamma   90.00
#
_symmetry.space_group_name_H-M   'P 1'
#
loop_
_entity.id
_entity.type
_entity.pdbx_description
1 polymer ?
#
loop_
_entity_poly.entity_id
_entity_poly.type
_entity_poly.pdbx_seq_one_letter_code
_entity_poly.pdbx_strand_id
1 'polypeptide(L)'
;MALGGGTFLTQNKVLPGAYINFISVATASTNMSDRGYAAMGLELDWGQEGKIFEVTNGDFQKNSMKIFGHSYGDDCMKGLRDLFKNIQTLYAYRLNGGGTKASNTFATALYGGTRGNDIKIAVQANVDDNQFFDVQTWLDGVLMDTQTVKKASELVANDYVTFKTSASLAVTAATALAGGTDGTANTA
;
A
#
# COMPACT_ATOMS: atom_id res chain seq x y z
N MET A 1 -28.03 -33.36 17.25
CA MET A 1 -27.42 -34.60 17.76
C MET A 1 -26.10 -34.78 17.00
N ALA A 2 -25.00 -34.50 17.65
CA ALA A 2 -23.68 -34.69 17.02
C ALA A 2 -23.34 -36.17 17.06
N LEU A 3 -23.25 -36.80 15.89
CA LEU A 3 -22.71 -38.15 15.78
C LEU A 3 -21.23 -38.08 16.08
N GLY A 4 -20.84 -38.57 17.24
CA GLY A 4 -19.47 -38.62 17.70
C GLY A 4 -18.61 -39.49 16.78
N GLY A 5 -17.58 -38.86 16.18
CA GLY A 5 -16.50 -39.58 15.54
C GLY A 5 -15.63 -40.25 16.59
N GLY A 6 -15.90 -41.51 16.93
CA GLY A 6 -15.00 -42.31 17.78
C GLY A 6 -13.77 -42.71 16.99
N THR A 7 -12.59 -42.46 17.55
CA THR A 7 -11.33 -43.05 17.10
C THR A 7 -11.34 -44.53 17.41
N PHE A 8 -11.34 -45.36 16.40
CA PHE A 8 -11.25 -46.84 16.58
C PHE A 8 -9.80 -47.24 16.85
N LEU A 9 -9.40 -47.26 18.11
CA LEU A 9 -8.07 -47.73 18.53
C LEU A 9 -7.95 -49.26 18.57
N THR A 10 -9.09 -49.95 18.63
CA THR A 10 -9.13 -51.44 18.57
C THR A 10 -10.26 -51.87 17.64
N GLN A 11 -9.94 -52.78 16.72
CA GLN A 11 -10.90 -53.31 15.74
C GLN A 11 -11.57 -54.56 16.31
N ASN A 12 -12.66 -54.40 17.02
CA ASN A 12 -13.52 -55.50 17.40
C ASN A 12 -14.77 -55.49 16.51
N LYS A 13 -14.62 -55.88 15.22
CA LYS A 13 -15.67 -55.82 14.21
C LYS A 13 -16.36 -57.16 14.06
N VAL A 14 -17.64 -57.20 14.37
CA VAL A 14 -18.46 -58.40 14.30
C VAL A 14 -19.21 -58.54 12.98
N LEU A 15 -19.30 -57.47 12.16
CA LEU A 15 -20.03 -57.44 10.92
C LEU A 15 -19.13 -57.00 9.75
N PRO A 16 -19.29 -57.61 8.55
CA PRO A 16 -18.57 -57.14 7.35
C PRO A 16 -19.06 -55.76 6.96
N GLY A 17 -18.12 -54.83 6.79
CA GLY A 17 -18.37 -53.43 6.36
C GLY A 17 -17.09 -52.65 6.12
N ALA A 18 -17.17 -51.59 5.38
CA ALA A 18 -16.06 -50.66 5.20
C ALA A 18 -16.01 -49.65 6.38
N TYR A 19 -14.94 -49.70 7.13
CA TYR A 19 -14.73 -48.78 8.29
C TYR A 19 -13.62 -47.80 7.91
N ILE A 20 -14.02 -46.58 7.64
CA ILE A 20 -13.10 -45.53 7.29
C ILE A 20 -12.85 -44.63 8.51
N ASN A 21 -11.62 -44.58 8.97
CA ASN A 21 -11.18 -43.65 10.01
C ASN A 21 -10.55 -42.44 9.39
N PHE A 22 -11.20 -41.27 9.48
CA PHE A 22 -10.63 -40.00 9.08
C PHE A 22 -9.79 -39.46 10.23
N ILE A 23 -8.49 -39.65 10.17
CA ILE A 23 -7.57 -38.96 11.07
C ILE A 23 -7.27 -37.62 10.43
N SER A 24 -7.80 -36.54 11.02
CA SER A 24 -7.32 -35.21 10.73
C SER A 24 -5.88 -35.11 11.24
N VAL A 25 -4.91 -35.24 10.36
CA VAL A 25 -3.56 -34.81 10.67
C VAL A 25 -3.65 -33.29 10.65
N ALA A 26 -3.92 -32.70 11.82
CA ALA A 26 -3.71 -31.28 12.02
C ALA A 26 -2.24 -31.01 11.71
N THR A 27 -1.97 -30.55 10.50
CA THR A 27 -0.69 -29.90 10.21
C THR A 27 -0.63 -28.76 11.20
N ALA A 28 0.30 -28.85 12.15
CA ALA A 28 0.57 -27.73 13.03
C ALA A 28 0.85 -26.54 12.12
N SER A 29 -0.12 -25.63 11.98
CA SER A 29 0.16 -24.32 11.47
C SER A 29 1.11 -23.74 12.50
N THR A 30 2.39 -23.72 12.18
CA THR A 30 3.33 -22.91 12.90
C THR A 30 2.75 -21.52 12.88
N ASN A 31 2.23 -21.07 14.02
CA ASN A 31 1.78 -19.70 14.19
C ASN A 31 2.96 -18.83 13.75
N MET A 32 2.82 -18.16 12.61
CA MET A 32 3.81 -17.18 12.14
C MET A 32 3.89 -15.96 13.09
N SER A 33 3.09 -15.93 14.13
CA SER A 33 3.06 -14.86 15.14
C SER A 33 4.38 -14.65 15.88
N ASP A 34 5.26 -15.67 15.92
CA ASP A 34 6.58 -15.58 16.54
C ASP A 34 7.73 -15.43 15.53
N ARG A 35 7.43 -15.41 14.25
CA ARG A 35 8.43 -15.19 13.22
C ARG A 35 8.56 -13.72 12.93
N GLY A 36 9.44 -13.17 13.61
CA GLY A 36 10.43 -12.35 13.08
C GLY A 36 10.01 -10.94 12.75
N TYR A 37 10.57 -10.09 13.51
CA TYR A 37 10.81 -8.70 13.13
C TYR A 37 12.08 -8.66 12.30
N ALA A 38 12.09 -7.83 11.24
CA ALA A 38 13.31 -7.47 10.53
C ALA A 38 13.46 -5.95 10.54
N ALA A 39 14.70 -5.48 10.48
CA ALA A 39 15.03 -4.08 10.25
C ALA A 39 15.85 -3.97 8.96
N MET A 40 15.49 -3.00 8.09
CA MET A 40 16.17 -2.81 6.82
C MET A 40 16.21 -1.33 6.42
N GLY A 41 17.39 -0.89 5.95
CA GLY A 41 17.54 0.34 5.20
C GLY A 41 17.19 0.11 3.74
N LEU A 42 16.37 1.01 3.17
CA LEU A 42 15.89 0.91 1.79
C LEU A 42 16.19 2.20 1.03
N GLU A 43 16.62 2.08 -0.20
CA GLU A 43 16.61 3.18 -1.16
C GLU A 43 15.24 3.18 -1.85
N LEU A 44 14.50 4.28 -1.72
CA LEU A 44 13.12 4.39 -2.19
C LEU A 44 12.95 5.66 -3.01
N ASP A 45 12.19 5.57 -4.08
CA ASP A 45 11.75 6.70 -4.90
C ASP A 45 10.46 7.37 -4.36
N TRP A 46 9.91 6.82 -3.27
CA TRP A 46 8.71 7.29 -2.58
C TRP A 46 8.73 6.87 -1.10
N GLY A 47 7.95 7.55 -0.29
CA GLY A 47 7.65 7.13 1.08
C GLY A 47 8.34 7.97 2.14
N GLN A 48 8.04 7.63 3.38
CA GLN A 48 8.45 8.38 4.55
C GLN A 48 9.98 8.44 4.71
N GLU A 49 10.50 9.60 5.07
CA GLU A 49 11.92 9.84 5.29
C GLU A 49 12.21 10.35 6.70
N GLY A 50 13.48 10.20 7.12
CA GLY A 50 13.97 10.75 8.39
C GLY A 50 13.56 10.01 9.65
N LYS A 51 12.81 8.93 9.56
CA LYS A 51 12.41 8.09 10.69
C LYS A 51 12.15 6.65 10.28
N ILE A 52 12.26 5.75 11.25
CA ILE A 52 11.89 4.35 11.09
C ILE A 52 10.37 4.27 11.03
N PHE A 53 9.86 3.50 10.08
CA PHE A 53 8.44 3.20 9.97
C PHE A 53 8.21 1.69 9.96
N GLU A 54 7.10 1.29 10.54
CA GLU A 54 6.70 -0.10 10.66
C GLU A 54 5.79 -0.47 9.49
N VAL A 55 6.03 -1.64 8.91
CA VAL A 55 5.20 -2.23 7.86
C VAL A 55 4.89 -3.66 8.23
N THR A 56 3.63 -3.98 8.43
CA THR A 56 3.19 -5.37 8.60
C THR A 56 3.00 -6.04 7.24
N ASN A 57 3.00 -7.37 7.22
CA ASN A 57 2.70 -8.13 5.99
C ASN A 57 1.32 -7.76 5.41
N GLY A 58 0.33 -7.54 6.28
CA GLY A 58 -1.00 -7.11 5.85
C GLY A 58 -1.02 -5.71 5.24
N ASP A 59 -0.27 -4.77 5.82
CA ASP A 59 -0.13 -3.41 5.27
C ASP A 59 0.63 -3.43 3.95
N PHE A 60 1.69 -4.22 3.84
CA PHE A 60 2.42 -4.36 2.59
C PHE A 60 1.54 -4.86 1.45
N GLN A 61 0.68 -5.86 1.71
CA GLN A 61 -0.23 -6.38 0.68
C GLN A 61 -1.32 -5.39 0.26
N LYS A 62 -1.86 -4.62 1.20
CA LYS A 62 -3.01 -3.73 0.96
C LYS A 62 -2.60 -2.30 0.60
N ASN A 63 -1.54 -1.80 1.22
CA ASN A 63 -1.16 -0.38 1.22
C ASN A 63 0.21 -0.13 0.56
N SER A 64 0.74 -1.09 -0.20
CA SER A 64 2.06 -0.99 -0.84
C SER A 64 2.20 0.28 -1.67
N MET A 65 1.18 0.62 -2.48
CA MET A 65 1.14 1.82 -3.31
C MET A 65 1.24 3.11 -2.47
N LYS A 66 0.58 3.17 -1.32
CA LYS A 66 0.64 4.31 -0.40
C LYS A 66 2.00 4.42 0.29
N ILE A 67 2.56 3.28 0.74
CA ILE A 67 3.77 3.22 1.57
C ILE A 67 5.02 3.38 0.71
N PHE A 68 5.10 2.65 -0.40
CA PHE A 68 6.29 2.53 -1.26
C PHE A 68 6.12 3.16 -2.65
N GLY A 69 4.92 3.67 -2.98
CA GLY A 69 4.61 4.22 -4.30
C GLY A 69 4.40 3.18 -5.41
N HIS A 70 4.52 1.90 -5.08
CA HIS A 70 4.45 0.79 -6.03
C HIS A 70 3.44 -0.26 -5.58
N SER A 71 2.80 -0.92 -6.55
CA SER A 71 1.88 -2.01 -6.26
C SER A 71 2.60 -3.21 -5.65
N TYR A 72 1.91 -3.93 -4.78
CA TYR A 72 2.43 -5.19 -4.22
C TYR A 72 2.94 -6.16 -5.29
N GLY A 73 2.31 -6.20 -6.47
CA GLY A 73 2.66 -7.07 -7.59
C GLY A 73 3.86 -6.64 -8.41
N ASP A 74 4.33 -5.41 -8.29
CA ASP A 74 5.38 -4.85 -9.12
C ASP A 74 6.72 -5.55 -8.92
N ASP A 75 7.54 -5.60 -9.97
CA ASP A 75 8.82 -6.30 -9.94
C ASP A 75 9.80 -5.70 -8.93
N CYS A 76 9.79 -4.38 -8.76
CA CYS A 76 10.61 -3.69 -7.76
C CYS A 76 10.26 -4.11 -6.30
N MET A 77 9.04 -4.59 -6.06
CA MET A 77 8.60 -5.07 -4.75
C MET A 77 8.93 -6.56 -4.49
N LYS A 78 9.56 -7.26 -5.45
CA LYS A 78 9.85 -8.69 -5.34
C LYS A 78 10.71 -9.02 -4.12
N GLY A 79 11.74 -8.24 -3.85
CA GLY A 79 12.62 -8.44 -2.69
C GLY A 79 11.86 -8.35 -1.36
N LEU A 80 10.96 -7.38 -1.23
CA LEU A 80 10.10 -7.24 -0.05
C LEU A 80 9.10 -8.38 0.05
N ARG A 81 8.50 -8.83 -1.07
CA ARG A 81 7.62 -10.01 -1.07
C ARG A 81 8.34 -11.26 -0.57
N ASP A 82 9.59 -11.47 -0.99
CA ASP A 82 10.36 -12.61 -0.53
C ASP A 82 10.75 -12.50 0.94
N LEU A 83 11.07 -11.29 1.42
CA LEU A 83 11.32 -11.02 2.82
C LEU A 83 10.08 -11.35 3.68
N PHE A 84 8.91 -10.86 3.31
CA PHE A 84 7.65 -11.07 4.03
C PHE A 84 7.13 -12.53 4.03
N LYS A 85 7.71 -13.42 3.25
CA LYS A 85 7.48 -14.87 3.40
C LYS A 85 8.02 -15.42 4.73
N ASN A 86 9.01 -14.74 5.31
CA ASN A 86 9.73 -15.19 6.49
C ASN A 86 9.55 -14.30 7.72
N ILE A 87 9.01 -13.08 7.54
CA ILE A 87 8.80 -12.12 8.62
C ILE A 87 7.35 -11.66 8.67
N GLN A 88 6.92 -11.15 9.82
CA GLN A 88 5.61 -10.58 10.05
C GLN A 88 5.64 -9.05 9.95
N THR A 89 6.70 -8.44 10.47
CA THR A 89 6.84 -6.99 10.60
C THR A 89 8.23 -6.55 10.17
N LEU A 90 8.27 -5.53 9.34
CA LEU A 90 9.48 -4.86 8.87
C LEU A 90 9.56 -3.46 9.49
N TYR A 91 10.67 -3.16 10.15
CA TYR A 91 11.07 -1.80 10.50
C TYR A 91 11.96 -1.26 9.38
N ALA A 92 11.40 -0.40 8.56
CA ALA A 92 12.06 0.17 7.41
C ALA A 92 12.59 1.58 7.71
N TYR A 93 13.72 1.92 7.13
CA TYR A 93 14.27 3.26 7.12
C TYR A 93 14.68 3.65 5.71
N ARG A 94 14.24 4.82 5.24
CA ARG A 94 14.64 5.32 3.92
C ARG A 94 16.02 5.93 3.98
N LEU A 95 16.98 5.34 3.24
CA LEU A 95 18.40 5.76 3.22
C LEU A 95 18.62 7.03 2.38
N ASN A 96 17.89 7.17 1.27
CA ASN A 96 18.00 8.27 0.32
C ASN A 96 16.95 9.37 0.55
N GLY A 97 16.82 9.83 1.78
CA GLY A 97 16.00 10.99 2.12
C GLY A 97 16.55 12.31 1.59
N GLY A 98 15.76 13.39 1.69
CA GLY A 98 16.16 14.74 1.25
C GLY A 98 15.99 15.01 -0.24
N GLY A 99 15.26 14.15 -0.95
CA GLY A 99 14.83 14.41 -2.32
C GLY A 99 13.81 15.55 -2.43
N THR A 100 13.66 16.13 -3.62
CA THR A 100 12.66 17.16 -3.87
C THR A 100 11.29 16.56 -4.10
N LYS A 101 10.25 17.27 -3.67
CA LYS A 101 8.85 16.89 -3.93
C LYS A 101 8.42 17.37 -5.30
N ALA A 102 7.81 16.49 -6.07
CA ALA A 102 7.16 16.88 -7.33
C ALA A 102 5.99 17.81 -7.06
N SER A 103 5.74 18.77 -7.94
CA SER A 103 4.60 19.69 -7.80
C SER A 103 4.08 20.16 -9.15
N ASN A 104 2.83 20.62 -9.17
CA ASN A 104 2.22 21.35 -10.28
C ASN A 104 1.41 22.54 -9.73
N THR A 105 0.55 23.12 -10.55
CA THR A 105 -0.30 24.26 -10.16
C THR A 105 -1.26 23.92 -9.01
N PHE A 106 -1.72 22.66 -8.91
CA PHE A 106 -2.79 22.25 -8.01
C PHE A 106 -2.28 21.57 -6.72
N ALA A 107 -1.16 20.84 -6.81
CA ALA A 107 -0.73 20.00 -5.72
C ALA A 107 0.80 19.86 -5.65
N THR A 108 1.27 19.39 -4.49
CA THR A 108 2.65 18.98 -4.23
C THR A 108 2.63 17.55 -3.69
N ALA A 109 3.53 16.69 -4.14
CA ALA A 109 3.67 15.33 -3.68
C ALA A 109 3.90 15.28 -2.16
N LEU A 110 3.35 14.26 -1.51
CA LEU A 110 3.48 14.10 -0.05
C LEU A 110 4.93 13.86 0.35
N TYR A 111 5.66 13.06 -0.44
CA TYR A 111 7.06 12.72 -0.21
C TYR A 111 7.96 13.19 -1.37
N GLY A 112 9.23 13.41 -1.05
CA GLY A 112 10.27 13.61 -2.05
C GLY A 112 10.57 12.30 -2.78
N GLY A 113 10.91 12.40 -4.06
CA GLY A 113 11.24 11.24 -4.89
C GLY A 113 10.77 11.35 -6.32
N THR A 114 11.40 10.59 -7.19
CA THR A 114 11.07 10.57 -8.61
C THR A 114 9.67 10.05 -8.89
N ARG A 115 9.17 9.16 -8.03
CA ARG A 115 7.84 8.60 -8.13
C ARG A 115 6.73 9.66 -8.05
N GLY A 116 6.97 10.76 -7.36
CA GLY A 116 6.06 11.89 -7.30
C GLY A 116 5.71 12.47 -8.68
N ASN A 117 6.58 12.34 -9.67
CA ASN A 117 6.35 12.84 -11.04
C ASN A 117 5.27 12.05 -11.80
N ASP A 118 4.97 10.82 -11.38
CA ASP A 118 3.95 9.97 -12.01
C ASP A 118 2.53 10.29 -11.51
N ILE A 119 2.43 11.04 -10.42
CA ILE A 119 1.14 11.49 -9.90
C ILE A 119 0.55 12.54 -10.82
N LYS A 120 -0.72 12.39 -11.16
CA LYS A 120 -1.45 13.35 -12.00
C LYS A 120 -2.67 13.88 -11.28
N ILE A 121 -2.93 15.16 -11.46
CA ILE A 121 -4.14 15.81 -10.96
C ILE A 121 -5.01 16.19 -12.17
N ALA A 122 -6.28 15.77 -12.13
CA ALA A 122 -7.29 16.20 -13.09
C ALA A 122 -8.37 16.99 -12.35
N VAL A 123 -8.91 18.01 -13.00
CA VAL A 123 -10.02 18.79 -12.49
C VAL A 123 -11.16 18.71 -13.52
N GLN A 124 -12.29 18.18 -13.09
CA GLN A 124 -13.48 18.05 -13.93
C GLN A 124 -14.61 18.88 -13.35
N ALA A 125 -15.54 19.35 -14.19
CA ALA A 125 -16.79 19.90 -13.70
C ALA A 125 -17.62 18.75 -13.12
N ASN A 126 -18.22 18.97 -11.94
CA ASN A 126 -19.12 17.96 -11.36
C ASN A 126 -20.37 17.82 -12.24
N VAL A 127 -20.83 16.60 -12.43
CA VAL A 127 -21.95 16.28 -13.35
C VAL A 127 -23.30 16.70 -12.76
N ASP A 128 -23.42 16.64 -11.43
CA ASP A 128 -24.69 16.92 -10.74
C ASP A 128 -24.88 18.40 -10.44
N ASP A 129 -23.78 19.13 -10.18
CA ASP A 129 -23.80 20.57 -9.89
C ASP A 129 -22.58 21.26 -10.52
N ASN A 130 -22.82 22.10 -11.51
CA ASN A 130 -21.79 22.82 -12.26
C ASN A 130 -21.02 23.89 -11.43
N GLN A 131 -21.41 24.13 -10.17
CA GLN A 131 -20.69 24.99 -9.24
C GLN A 131 -19.56 24.26 -8.51
N PHE A 132 -19.50 22.92 -8.63
CA PHE A 132 -18.49 22.09 -8.02
C PHE A 132 -17.52 21.55 -9.06
N PHE A 133 -16.33 21.23 -8.58
CA PHE A 133 -15.29 20.53 -9.33
C PHE A 133 -14.97 19.22 -8.67
N ASP A 134 -14.78 18.17 -9.46
CA ASP A 134 -14.22 16.90 -9.03
C ASP A 134 -12.72 16.94 -9.28
N VAL A 135 -11.95 17.05 -8.21
CA VAL A 135 -10.50 17.04 -8.22
C VAL A 135 -10.02 15.61 -8.00
N GLN A 136 -9.38 15.04 -8.99
CA GLN A 136 -8.98 13.65 -9.02
C GLN A 136 -7.47 13.51 -8.93
N THR A 137 -7.01 12.60 -8.07
CA THR A 137 -5.61 12.18 -7.95
C THR A 137 -5.42 10.83 -8.61
N TRP A 138 -4.53 10.76 -9.58
CA TRP A 138 -4.23 9.56 -10.36
C TRP A 138 -2.78 9.14 -10.17
N LEU A 139 -2.53 7.83 -10.11
CA LEU A 139 -1.18 7.24 -10.13
C LEU A 139 -1.21 5.99 -11.01
N ASP A 140 -0.29 5.87 -11.98
CA ASP A 140 -0.24 4.77 -12.96
C ASP A 140 -1.56 4.51 -13.72
N GLY A 141 -2.34 5.55 -13.95
CA GLY A 141 -3.64 5.42 -14.60
C GLY A 141 -4.76 4.88 -13.70
N VAL A 142 -4.47 4.68 -12.41
CA VAL A 142 -5.46 4.29 -11.40
C VAL A 142 -5.92 5.52 -10.63
N LEU A 143 -7.23 5.66 -10.46
CA LEU A 143 -7.82 6.71 -9.65
C LEU A 143 -7.59 6.40 -8.17
N MET A 144 -6.84 7.26 -7.48
CA MET A 144 -6.50 7.09 -6.07
C MET A 144 -7.46 7.82 -5.13
N ASP A 145 -7.91 9.00 -5.53
CA ASP A 145 -8.79 9.86 -4.73
C ASP A 145 -9.60 10.79 -5.62
N THR A 146 -10.80 11.13 -5.17
CA THR A 146 -11.67 12.14 -5.79
C THR A 146 -12.29 13.01 -4.70
N GLN A 147 -12.15 14.32 -4.82
CA GLN A 147 -12.75 15.27 -3.91
C GLN A 147 -13.63 16.26 -4.68
N THR A 148 -14.88 16.38 -4.28
CA THR A 148 -15.85 17.32 -4.88
C THR A 148 -15.90 18.58 -4.03
N VAL A 149 -15.44 19.69 -4.60
CA VAL A 149 -15.29 20.98 -3.90
C VAL A 149 -15.69 22.15 -4.79
N LYS A 150 -16.04 23.28 -4.17
CA LYS A 150 -16.25 24.56 -4.90
C LYS A 150 -14.96 25.31 -5.09
N LYS A 151 -14.05 25.22 -4.14
CA LYS A 151 -12.80 26.01 -4.11
C LYS A 151 -11.63 25.12 -3.68
N ALA A 152 -10.43 25.44 -4.16
CA ALA A 152 -9.22 24.73 -3.76
C ALA A 152 -8.92 24.76 -2.25
N SER A 153 -9.41 25.78 -1.54
CA SER A 153 -9.25 25.89 -0.08
C SER A 153 -10.04 24.84 0.72
N GLU A 154 -10.96 24.14 0.09
CA GLU A 154 -11.75 23.07 0.69
C GLU A 154 -11.10 21.68 0.50
N LEU A 155 -10.07 21.60 -0.35
CA LEU A 155 -9.34 20.36 -0.61
C LEU A 155 -8.55 19.93 0.62
N VAL A 156 -8.62 18.67 0.95
CA VAL A 156 -7.89 18.03 2.05
C VAL A 156 -6.75 17.19 1.47
N ALA A 157 -5.58 17.25 2.12
CA ALA A 157 -4.47 16.39 1.74
C ALA A 157 -4.87 14.91 1.77
N ASN A 158 -4.43 14.15 0.77
CA ASN A 158 -4.65 12.72 0.72
C ASN A 158 -3.33 11.95 0.92
N ASP A 159 -3.34 10.66 0.73
CA ASP A 159 -2.17 9.79 0.93
C ASP A 159 -1.01 10.04 -0.05
N TYR A 160 -1.24 10.83 -1.10
CA TYR A 160 -0.29 11.04 -2.20
C TYR A 160 0.13 12.49 -2.34
N VAL A 161 -0.77 13.43 -2.09
CA VAL A 161 -0.52 14.85 -2.34
C VAL A 161 -1.09 15.76 -1.25
N THR A 162 -0.47 16.92 -1.12
CA THR A 162 -1.02 18.09 -0.43
C THR A 162 -1.46 19.09 -1.48
N PHE A 163 -2.72 19.52 -1.43
CA PHE A 163 -3.26 20.48 -2.39
C PHE A 163 -2.87 21.92 -2.07
N LYS A 164 -2.71 22.73 -3.11
CA LYS A 164 -2.45 24.17 -2.98
C LYS A 164 -3.78 24.92 -2.82
N THR A 165 -4.05 25.39 -1.62
CA THR A 165 -5.31 26.06 -1.26
C THR A 165 -5.57 27.35 -2.02
N SER A 166 -4.54 27.97 -2.60
CA SER A 166 -4.62 29.18 -3.43
C SER A 166 -4.79 28.90 -4.93
N ALA A 167 -4.85 27.62 -5.34
CA ALA A 167 -5.02 27.30 -6.74
C ALA A 167 -6.38 27.74 -7.27
N SER A 168 -6.43 28.24 -8.50
CA SER A 168 -7.69 28.48 -9.19
C SER A 168 -8.15 27.19 -9.85
N LEU A 169 -9.31 26.67 -9.44
CA LEU A 169 -9.88 25.47 -10.04
C LEU A 169 -10.51 25.82 -11.40
N ALA A 170 -10.07 25.14 -12.44
CA ALA A 170 -10.66 25.17 -13.77
C ALA A 170 -10.56 23.75 -14.36
N VAL A 171 -11.52 23.40 -15.21
CA VAL A 171 -11.50 22.10 -15.89
C VAL A 171 -10.16 21.91 -16.60
N THR A 172 -9.43 20.88 -16.18
CA THR A 172 -8.07 20.62 -16.62
C THR A 172 -7.88 19.12 -16.78
N ALA A 173 -7.32 18.70 -17.91
CA ALA A 173 -6.95 17.31 -18.12
C ALA A 173 -5.89 16.86 -17.10
N ALA A 174 -5.77 15.55 -16.93
CA ALA A 174 -4.80 14.98 -16.01
C ALA A 174 -3.37 15.48 -16.28
N THR A 175 -2.87 16.34 -15.40
CA THR A 175 -1.57 17.00 -15.48
C THR A 175 -0.63 16.42 -14.43
N ALA A 176 0.52 15.91 -14.88
CA ALA A 176 1.52 15.33 -13.99
C ALA A 176 2.15 16.38 -13.05
N LEU A 177 2.53 15.95 -11.86
CA LEU A 177 3.48 16.70 -11.05
C LEU A 177 4.88 16.59 -11.68
N ALA A 178 5.76 17.52 -11.38
CA ALA A 178 7.11 17.55 -11.94
C ALA A 178 8.13 18.07 -10.91
N GLY A 179 9.42 17.83 -11.18
CA GLY A 179 10.52 18.32 -10.35
C GLY A 179 10.82 17.46 -9.13
N GLY A 180 10.18 16.28 -9.02
CA GLY A 180 10.52 15.30 -7.99
C GLY A 180 11.88 14.65 -8.29
N THR A 181 12.73 14.57 -7.27
CA THR A 181 14.04 13.91 -7.37
C THR A 181 14.27 13.05 -6.12
N ASP A 182 14.99 11.96 -6.32
CA ASP A 182 15.43 11.14 -5.20
C ASP A 182 16.56 11.85 -4.44
N GLY A 183 16.60 11.64 -3.14
CA GLY A 183 17.73 12.06 -2.32
C GLY A 183 18.94 11.13 -2.54
N THR A 184 20.07 11.57 -2.05
CA THR A 184 21.30 10.76 -2.07
C THR A 184 21.31 9.81 -0.88
N ALA A 185 21.59 8.53 -1.12
CA ALA A 185 21.79 7.59 -0.03
C ALA A 185 23.02 8.00 0.78
N ASN A 186 22.87 8.13 2.10
CA ASN A 186 23.99 8.30 3.01
C ASN A 186 24.70 6.94 3.12
N THR A 187 25.75 6.78 2.35
CA THR A 187 26.77 5.73 2.57
C THR A 187 27.72 6.25 3.62
N ALA A 188 27.43 5.98 4.90
CA ALA A 188 28.38 6.19 5.98
C ALA A 188 29.36 5.02 6.05
#